data_7594eb68647b1a38898f51d7314a6746
#
_entry.id   7594eb68647b1a38898f51d7314a6746
#
_cell.length_a   1.000
_cell.length_b   1.000
_cell.length_c   1.000
_cell.angle_alpha   90.00
_cell.angle_beta   90.00
_cell.angle_gamma   90.00
#
_symmetry.space_group_name_H-M   'P 1'
#
loop_
_entity.id
_entity.type
_entity.pdbx_description
1 polymer ?
#
loop_
_entity_poly.entity_id
_entity_poly.type
_entity_poly.pdbx_seq_one_letter_code
_entity_poly.pdbx_strand_id
1 'polypeptide(L)'
;TNIYYANASSVTSFNTRTGAITLNSTDVTDALGFTPLQYGLGVNQSYVNYTSSGRTLNTIYTNTTGKPIYIECTISDLSSNTLTLLVNGIVADYFTDNGGFVQNVRVSGIIPATQTYQVVLSSGSTTIVNWSELR
;
A
#
# COMPACT_ATOMS: atom_id res chain seq x y z
N THR A 1 31.77 -5.11 57.88
CA THR A 1 31.77 -5.75 56.58
C THR A 1 31.16 -4.78 55.56
N ASN A 2 32.00 -4.17 54.72
CA ASN A 2 31.53 -3.30 53.67
C ASN A 2 31.02 -4.19 52.52
N ILE A 3 29.70 -4.18 52.31
CA ILE A 3 29.10 -4.79 51.14
C ILE A 3 29.28 -3.81 49.99
N TYR A 4 30.26 -4.05 49.11
CA TYR A 4 30.34 -3.35 47.83
C TYR A 4 29.27 -3.93 46.92
N TYR A 5 28.18 -3.22 46.75
CA TYR A 5 27.32 -3.48 45.63
C TYR A 5 28.12 -3.08 44.37
N ALA A 6 28.46 -4.04 43.55
CA ALA A 6 28.91 -3.75 42.21
C ALA A 6 27.81 -2.84 41.59
N ASN A 7 28.16 -1.59 41.39
CA ASN A 7 27.29 -0.72 40.57
C ASN A 7 27.05 -1.48 39.27
N ALA A 8 25.81 -1.88 39.06
CA ALA A 8 25.38 -2.20 37.70
C ALA A 8 25.85 -1.05 36.84
N SER A 9 26.72 -1.33 35.87
CA SER A 9 27.28 -0.30 35.01
C SER A 9 26.12 0.42 34.38
N SER A 10 25.75 1.57 34.96
CA SER A 10 24.75 2.42 34.39
C SER A 10 25.29 2.91 33.05
N VAL A 11 24.49 2.82 32.03
CA VAL A 11 24.81 3.46 30.74
C VAL A 11 25.00 4.96 31.02
N THR A 12 26.26 5.40 31.01
CA THR A 12 26.59 6.79 31.34
C THR A 12 26.31 7.75 30.19
N SER A 13 26.23 7.22 28.98
CA SER A 13 25.84 8.00 27.77
C SER A 13 25.24 7.09 26.70
N PHE A 14 24.34 7.63 25.93
CA PHE A 14 23.77 7.00 24.73
C PHE A 14 23.56 8.08 23.67
N ASN A 15 24.11 7.90 22.45
CA ASN A 15 24.09 8.91 21.39
C ASN A 15 24.47 10.32 21.91
N THR A 16 25.65 10.44 22.56
CA THR A 16 26.17 11.67 23.17
C THR A 16 25.32 12.28 24.29
N ARG A 17 24.20 11.67 24.66
CA ARG A 17 23.34 12.10 25.78
C ARG A 17 23.78 11.43 27.09
N THR A 18 23.69 12.16 28.18
CA THR A 18 24.05 11.72 29.54
C THR A 18 22.87 11.87 30.50
N GLY A 19 22.89 11.15 31.61
CA GLY A 19 21.84 11.20 32.64
C GLY A 19 20.69 10.25 32.37
N ALA A 20 19.47 10.61 32.74
CA ALA A 20 18.26 9.81 32.45
C ALA A 20 17.96 9.88 30.96
N ILE A 21 18.13 8.76 30.26
CA ILE A 21 17.98 8.70 28.80
C ILE A 21 16.66 8.01 28.47
N THR A 22 15.79 8.72 27.76
CA THR A 22 14.60 8.14 27.12
C THR A 22 14.90 7.92 25.65
N LEU A 23 14.69 6.69 25.16
CA LEU A 23 14.82 6.37 23.72
C LEU A 23 13.81 7.18 22.91
N ASN A 24 14.26 7.71 21.79
CA ASN A 24 13.42 8.39 20.82
C ASN A 24 13.57 7.76 19.43
N SER A 25 12.80 8.24 18.45
CA SER A 25 12.82 7.72 17.08
C SER A 25 14.19 7.85 16.42
N THR A 26 14.95 8.90 16.73
CA THR A 26 16.29 9.11 16.18
C THR A 26 17.25 8.03 16.68
N ASP A 27 17.21 7.66 17.95
CA ASP A 27 18.05 6.60 18.50
C ASP A 27 17.84 5.26 17.78
N VAL A 28 16.58 4.97 17.43
CA VAL A 28 16.25 3.74 16.69
C VAL A 28 16.73 3.83 15.25
N THR A 29 16.53 4.95 14.59
CA THR A 29 16.96 5.18 13.21
C THR A 29 18.49 5.10 13.08
N ASP A 30 19.22 5.74 13.98
CA ASP A 30 20.69 5.74 13.99
C ASP A 30 21.24 4.32 14.27
N ALA A 31 20.63 3.60 15.19
CA ALA A 31 21.05 2.23 15.52
C ALA A 31 20.80 1.25 14.37
N LEU A 32 19.74 1.43 13.59
CA LEU A 32 19.39 0.59 12.46
C LEU A 32 20.07 0.98 11.15
N GLY A 33 20.55 2.23 11.04
CA GLY A 33 21.11 2.78 9.81
C GLY A 33 20.04 3.04 8.73
N PHE A 34 18.76 2.92 9.06
CA PHE A 34 17.63 3.27 8.19
C PHE A 34 16.43 3.67 9.03
N THR A 35 15.55 4.48 8.46
CA THR A 35 14.26 4.79 9.09
C THR A 35 13.32 3.60 8.97
N PRO A 36 12.86 3.00 10.08
CA PRO A 36 11.88 1.92 10.03
C PRO A 36 10.64 2.37 9.26
N LEU A 37 10.17 1.52 8.34
CA LEU A 37 8.92 1.78 7.62
C LEU A 37 7.76 1.79 8.64
N GLN A 38 7.32 2.97 8.99
CA GLN A 38 6.15 3.17 9.84
C GLN A 38 4.85 2.75 9.13
N TYR A 39 4.90 2.63 7.80
CA TYR A 39 3.76 2.42 6.93
C TYR A 39 4.07 1.41 5.82
N GLY A 40 4.20 0.13 6.18
CA GLY A 40 4.20 -0.96 5.21
C GLY A 40 2.78 -1.30 4.74
N LEU A 41 2.67 -1.97 3.58
CA LEU A 41 1.38 -2.52 3.12
C LEU A 41 0.83 -3.48 4.18
N GLY A 42 -0.44 -3.33 4.55
CA GLY A 42 -1.13 -4.12 5.56
C GLY A 42 -1.01 -3.58 7.00
N VAL A 43 -0.11 -2.63 7.27
CA VAL A 43 0.05 -2.06 8.61
C VAL A 43 -1.02 -1.01 8.88
N ASN A 44 -1.91 -1.27 9.85
CA ASN A 44 -3.03 -0.40 10.18
C ASN A 44 -3.88 -0.05 8.94
N GLN A 45 -4.15 -1.04 8.11
CA GLN A 45 -4.99 -0.94 6.93
C GLN A 45 -6.12 -1.97 7.01
N SER A 46 -7.24 -1.66 6.38
CA SER A 46 -8.38 -2.55 6.22
C SER A 46 -8.89 -2.50 4.79
N TYR A 47 -9.58 -3.55 4.36
CA TYR A 47 -10.24 -3.54 3.06
C TYR A 47 -11.45 -2.62 3.08
N VAL A 48 -11.52 -1.74 2.08
CA VAL A 48 -12.68 -0.89 1.78
C VAL A 48 -13.25 -1.35 0.46
N ASN A 49 -14.57 -1.62 0.44
CA ASN A 49 -15.27 -2.01 -0.77
C ASN A 49 -15.85 -0.77 -1.46
N TYR A 50 -15.53 -0.60 -2.73
CA TYR A 50 -15.99 0.50 -3.59
C TYR A 50 -16.87 0.03 -4.75
N THR A 51 -17.31 -1.23 -4.76
CA THR A 51 -18.03 -1.85 -5.88
C THR A 51 -19.28 -1.07 -6.29
N SER A 52 -20.04 -0.58 -5.34
CA SER A 52 -21.32 0.11 -5.61
C SER A 52 -21.22 1.64 -5.62
N SER A 53 -20.08 2.21 -5.18
CA SER A 53 -19.90 3.66 -5.12
C SER A 53 -18.43 4.04 -4.93
N GLY A 54 -18.08 5.23 -5.40
CA GLY A 54 -16.78 5.85 -5.12
C GLY A 54 -15.64 5.48 -6.07
N ARG A 55 -15.82 4.48 -6.95
CA ARG A 55 -14.85 4.13 -8.01
C ARG A 55 -15.57 3.81 -9.31
N THR A 56 -14.98 4.27 -10.41
CA THR A 56 -15.46 4.02 -11.77
C THR A 56 -14.29 3.73 -12.68
N LEU A 57 -14.52 2.91 -13.70
CA LEU A 57 -13.54 2.67 -14.75
C LEU A 57 -13.19 3.97 -15.48
N ASN A 58 -12.03 4.01 -16.09
CA ASN A 58 -11.53 5.13 -16.88
C ASN A 58 -11.38 6.47 -16.11
N THR A 59 -11.39 6.41 -14.77
CA THR A 59 -11.20 7.58 -13.91
C THR A 59 -9.85 7.47 -13.16
N ILE A 60 -9.11 8.58 -13.14
CA ILE A 60 -7.84 8.67 -12.41
C ILE A 60 -8.11 8.99 -10.95
N TYR A 61 -7.50 8.21 -10.08
CA TYR A 61 -7.52 8.41 -8.63
C TYR A 61 -6.10 8.63 -8.11
N THR A 62 -5.96 9.27 -6.97
CA THR A 62 -4.69 9.44 -6.27
C THR A 62 -4.72 8.70 -4.94
N ASN A 63 -3.67 7.95 -4.64
CA ASN A 63 -3.49 7.39 -3.32
C ASN A 63 -3.07 8.48 -2.32
N THR A 64 -4.02 9.00 -1.56
CA THR A 64 -3.84 10.06 -0.57
C THR A 64 -3.64 9.55 0.86
N THR A 65 -3.48 8.23 1.06
CA THR A 65 -3.42 7.63 2.40
C THR A 65 -2.08 7.83 3.12
N GLY A 66 -1.06 8.30 2.40
CA GLY A 66 0.32 8.37 2.91
C GLY A 66 1.02 7.01 3.01
N LYS A 67 0.37 5.91 2.64
CA LYS A 67 0.86 4.53 2.68
C LYS A 67 0.69 3.87 1.31
N PRO A 68 1.46 2.82 0.97
CA PRO A 68 1.10 1.96 -0.17
C PRO A 68 -0.30 1.36 0.07
N ILE A 69 -1.12 1.30 -0.97
CA ILE A 69 -2.40 0.57 -0.96
C ILE A 69 -2.35 -0.57 -1.97
N TYR A 70 -3.13 -1.62 -1.71
CA TYR A 70 -3.38 -2.67 -2.69
C TYR A 70 -4.79 -2.48 -3.23
N ILE A 71 -4.94 -2.55 -4.54
CA ILE A 71 -6.25 -2.50 -5.19
C ILE A 71 -6.53 -3.79 -5.95
N GLU A 72 -7.80 -4.12 -6.03
CA GLU A 72 -8.34 -5.19 -6.85
C GLU A 72 -9.62 -4.70 -7.50
N CYS A 73 -9.71 -4.84 -8.81
CA CYS A 73 -10.93 -4.56 -9.57
C CYS A 73 -11.30 -5.78 -10.42
N THR A 74 -12.52 -6.27 -10.21
CA THR A 74 -13.11 -7.36 -10.98
C THR A 74 -14.31 -6.82 -11.76
N ILE A 75 -14.38 -7.12 -13.03
CA ILE A 75 -15.51 -6.78 -13.90
C ILE A 75 -16.19 -8.06 -14.41
N SER A 76 -17.46 -7.97 -14.75
CA SER A 76 -18.17 -9.03 -15.49
C SER A 76 -18.02 -8.82 -17.00
N ASP A 77 -18.13 -9.92 -17.73
CA ASP A 77 -18.36 -9.93 -19.19
C ASP A 77 -17.36 -9.10 -20.00
N LEU A 78 -16.09 -9.48 -19.98
CA LEU A 78 -15.13 -8.97 -20.94
C LEU A 78 -15.30 -9.68 -22.29
N SER A 79 -15.48 -8.93 -23.36
CA SER A 79 -15.59 -9.46 -24.74
C SER A 79 -14.74 -8.60 -25.67
N SER A 80 -13.69 -9.21 -26.25
CA SER A 80 -12.78 -8.56 -27.21
C SER A 80 -12.20 -7.22 -26.73
N ASN A 81 -11.89 -7.12 -25.46
CA ASN A 81 -11.44 -5.90 -24.79
C ASN A 81 -10.22 -6.16 -23.91
N THR A 82 -9.61 -5.10 -23.45
CA THR A 82 -8.55 -5.14 -22.46
C THR A 82 -8.95 -4.37 -21.22
N LEU A 83 -8.80 -5.02 -20.07
CA LEU A 83 -8.86 -4.36 -18.75
C LEU A 83 -7.42 -4.11 -18.31
N THR A 84 -7.08 -2.89 -17.95
CA THR A 84 -5.71 -2.51 -17.60
C THR A 84 -5.68 -1.72 -16.30
N LEU A 85 -4.79 -2.07 -15.40
CA LEU A 85 -4.43 -1.23 -14.25
C LEU A 85 -3.21 -0.39 -14.64
N LEU A 86 -3.36 0.92 -14.60
CA LEU A 86 -2.27 1.89 -14.72
C LEU A 86 -1.89 2.42 -13.34
N VAL A 87 -0.60 2.49 -13.06
CA VAL A 87 -0.03 3.18 -11.90
C VAL A 87 0.90 4.26 -12.42
N ASN A 88 0.61 5.50 -12.11
CA ASN A 88 1.33 6.67 -12.62
C ASN A 88 1.46 6.65 -14.17
N GLY A 89 0.42 6.21 -14.86
CA GLY A 89 0.38 6.07 -16.32
C GLY A 89 1.12 4.86 -16.89
N ILE A 90 1.73 4.03 -16.04
CA ILE A 90 2.46 2.82 -16.45
C ILE A 90 1.56 1.60 -16.24
N VAL A 91 1.55 0.67 -17.18
CA VAL A 91 0.81 -0.59 -17.06
C VAL A 91 1.42 -1.43 -15.91
N ALA A 92 0.62 -1.66 -14.87
CA ALA A 92 1.00 -2.48 -13.72
C ALA A 92 0.42 -3.89 -13.83
N ASP A 93 -0.78 -4.02 -14.41
CA ASP A 93 -1.45 -5.31 -14.63
C ASP A 93 -2.45 -5.16 -15.78
N TYR A 94 -2.69 -6.23 -16.51
CA TYR A 94 -3.70 -6.22 -17.58
C TYR A 94 -4.23 -7.61 -17.87
N PHE A 95 -5.43 -7.65 -18.41
CA PHE A 95 -6.05 -8.82 -19.00
C PHE A 95 -6.64 -8.44 -20.36
N THR A 96 -6.36 -9.25 -21.39
CA THR A 96 -6.91 -9.10 -22.75
C THR A 96 -7.73 -10.31 -23.11
N ASP A 97 -8.96 -10.11 -23.54
CA ASP A 97 -9.75 -11.12 -24.20
C ASP A 97 -9.69 -10.93 -25.72
N ASN A 98 -9.28 -11.97 -26.42
CA ASN A 98 -9.11 -12.00 -27.88
C ASN A 98 -10.31 -12.60 -28.62
N GLY A 99 -11.52 -12.55 -28.07
CA GLY A 99 -12.74 -12.92 -28.78
C GLY A 99 -13.58 -14.04 -28.16
N GLY A 100 -13.36 -14.36 -26.88
CA GLY A 100 -14.27 -15.17 -26.09
C GLY A 100 -15.13 -14.32 -25.14
N PHE A 101 -16.15 -14.92 -24.53
CA PHE A 101 -16.76 -14.34 -23.34
C PHE A 101 -16.01 -14.81 -22.10
N VAL A 102 -15.29 -13.92 -21.45
CA VAL A 102 -14.64 -14.21 -20.17
C VAL A 102 -15.42 -13.54 -19.06
N GLN A 103 -15.98 -14.34 -18.17
CA GLN A 103 -16.67 -13.85 -16.98
C GLN A 103 -15.69 -13.58 -15.86
N ASN A 104 -15.89 -12.47 -15.13
CA ASN A 104 -15.15 -12.12 -13.92
C ASN A 104 -13.62 -11.96 -14.14
N VAL A 105 -13.27 -11.01 -14.97
CA VAL A 105 -11.87 -10.61 -15.19
C VAL A 105 -11.41 -9.66 -14.11
N ARG A 106 -10.17 -9.84 -13.67
CA ARG A 106 -9.59 -9.08 -12.57
C ARG A 106 -8.24 -8.48 -12.94
N VAL A 107 -8.01 -7.25 -12.51
CA VAL A 107 -6.69 -6.62 -12.40
C VAL A 107 -6.43 -6.20 -10.96
N SER A 108 -5.16 -6.22 -10.55
CA SER A 108 -4.78 -5.87 -9.19
C SER A 108 -3.35 -5.35 -9.12
N GLY A 109 -3.04 -4.58 -8.08
CA GLY A 109 -1.68 -4.08 -7.91
C GLY A 109 -1.49 -3.22 -6.67
N ILE A 110 -0.22 -2.92 -6.40
CA ILE A 110 0.18 -2.02 -5.32
C ILE A 110 0.34 -0.62 -5.90
N ILE A 111 -0.30 0.35 -5.25
CA ILE A 111 -0.22 1.76 -5.57
C ILE A 111 0.63 2.44 -4.48
N PRO A 112 1.85 2.90 -4.78
CA PRO A 112 2.66 3.64 -3.82
C PRO A 112 1.93 4.87 -3.29
N ALA A 113 2.33 5.35 -2.12
CA ALA A 113 1.80 6.60 -1.58
C ALA A 113 1.99 7.75 -2.57
N THR A 114 1.02 8.64 -2.66
CA THR A 114 0.97 9.83 -3.53
C THR A 114 0.87 9.56 -5.04
N GLN A 115 0.97 8.29 -5.48
CA GLN A 115 0.87 7.97 -6.91
C GLN A 115 -0.59 7.90 -7.37
N THR A 116 -0.77 8.17 -8.66
CA THR A 116 -2.06 8.00 -9.32
C THR A 116 -2.27 6.58 -9.79
N TYR A 117 -3.55 6.18 -9.91
CA TYR A 117 -3.93 4.90 -10.50
C TYR A 117 -5.24 5.03 -11.27
N GLN A 118 -5.41 4.15 -12.22
CA GLN A 118 -6.59 4.10 -13.07
C GLN A 118 -6.82 2.65 -13.52
N VAL A 119 -8.06 2.19 -13.46
CA VAL A 119 -8.47 0.97 -14.15
C VAL A 119 -9.16 1.36 -15.43
N VAL A 120 -8.57 0.95 -16.55
CA VAL A 120 -9.00 1.31 -17.90
C VAL A 120 -9.64 0.12 -18.58
N LEU A 121 -10.82 0.32 -19.13
CA LEU A 121 -11.43 -0.57 -20.11
C LEU A 121 -11.21 0.02 -21.51
N SER A 122 -10.65 -0.76 -22.43
CA SER A 122 -10.27 -0.26 -23.77
C SER A 122 -11.45 0.17 -24.63
N SER A 123 -12.59 -0.51 -24.49
CA SER A 123 -13.84 -0.15 -25.20
C SER A 123 -15.07 -0.79 -24.54
N GLY A 124 -16.26 -0.35 -24.94
CA GLY A 124 -17.52 -0.92 -24.45
C GLY A 124 -17.91 -0.50 -23.04
N SER A 125 -18.82 -1.25 -22.45
CA SER A 125 -19.30 -1.06 -21.08
C SER A 125 -19.35 -2.41 -20.38
N THR A 126 -19.12 -2.42 -19.08
CA THR A 126 -19.17 -3.61 -18.24
C THR A 126 -19.64 -3.23 -16.84
N THR A 127 -19.95 -4.22 -16.04
CA THR A 127 -20.29 -4.03 -14.63
C THR A 127 -19.10 -4.32 -13.74
N ILE A 128 -18.80 -3.41 -12.82
CA ILE A 128 -17.85 -3.69 -11.75
C ILE A 128 -18.50 -4.67 -10.78
N VAL A 129 -17.95 -5.87 -10.68
CA VAL A 129 -18.40 -6.93 -9.77
C VAL A 129 -17.79 -6.74 -8.39
N ASN A 130 -16.53 -6.36 -8.35
CA ASN A 130 -15.83 -6.02 -7.12
C ASN A 130 -14.80 -4.92 -7.37
N TRP A 131 -14.72 -3.96 -6.48
CA TRP A 131 -13.61 -3.03 -6.37
C TRP A 131 -13.27 -2.88 -4.89
N SER A 132 -12.12 -3.38 -4.50
CA SER A 132 -11.65 -3.30 -3.12
C SER A 132 -10.25 -2.70 -3.04
N GLU A 133 -10.02 -1.97 -1.97
CA GLU A 133 -8.73 -1.34 -1.67
C GLU A 133 -8.34 -1.66 -0.23
N LEU A 134 -7.15 -2.19 -0.03
CA LEU A 134 -6.52 -2.28 1.29
C LEU A 134 -5.84 -0.93 1.59
N ARG A 135 -6.43 -0.15 2.50
CA ARG A 135 -5.99 1.23 2.74
C ARG A 135 -6.15 1.70 4.20
#